data_a3ccb21be6150d1c1cc7e991ef3aeb54
#
_entry.id   a3ccb21be6150d1c1cc7e991ef3aeb54
#
_cell.length_a   1.000
_cell.length_b   1.000
_cell.length_c   1.000
_cell.angle_alpha   90.00
_cell.angle_beta   90.00
_cell.angle_gamma   90.00
#
_symmetry.space_group_name_H-M   'P 1'
#
loop_
_entity.id
_entity.type
_entity.pdbx_description
1 polymer ?
#
loop_
_entity_poly.entity_id
_entity_poly.type
_entity_poly.pdbx_seq_one_letter_code
_entity_poly.pdbx_strand_id
1 'polypeptide(L)'
;MELVMKKRNLFFKMALVMIITVFGIISCDLLANKTLRVPDSMITKELNKKFPIEKNFLLGKVGLKSPVMSFAGDRLYFTADYDVSLLAGKAKGKVFLNSQVKFDPKTNKVYLVDLDVTKVTDEKGNKIDDSVMAKSLKALISNYLETNEVYTYDDDKKVKVKNMFIKDGKLFEQKQIF
;
A
#
# COMPACT_ATOMS: atom_id res chain seq x y z
N MET A 1 -40.86 16.87 52.21
CA MET A 1 -39.61 16.12 52.11
C MET A 1 -39.62 15.12 50.93
N GLU A 2 -40.70 14.51 50.53
CA GLU A 2 -40.84 13.56 49.40
C GLU A 2 -40.61 14.17 47.99
N LEU A 3 -41.07 15.42 47.77
CA LEU A 3 -40.95 16.07 46.44
C LEU A 3 -39.50 16.33 46.03
N VAL A 4 -38.60 16.58 46.97
CA VAL A 4 -37.18 16.83 46.70
C VAL A 4 -36.45 15.53 46.34
N MET A 5 -36.79 14.41 46.96
CA MET A 5 -36.24 13.09 46.65
C MET A 5 -36.67 12.59 45.26
N LYS A 6 -37.93 12.86 44.88
CA LYS A 6 -38.45 12.45 43.55
C LYS A 6 -37.80 13.22 42.41
N LYS A 7 -37.52 14.52 42.56
CA LYS A 7 -36.77 15.32 41.59
C LYS A 7 -35.31 14.86 41.46
N ARG A 8 -34.65 14.52 42.58
CA ARG A 8 -33.26 14.02 42.57
C ARG A 8 -33.11 12.69 41.83
N ASN A 9 -34.08 11.77 42.03
CA ASN A 9 -34.09 10.49 41.30
C ASN A 9 -34.36 10.66 39.81
N LEU A 10 -35.19 11.62 39.41
CA LEU A 10 -35.44 11.91 37.99
C LEU A 10 -34.21 12.50 37.31
N PHE A 11 -33.51 13.41 37.99
CA PHE A 11 -32.27 14.00 37.47
C PHE A 11 -31.16 12.95 37.30
N PHE A 12 -31.04 12.01 38.25
CA PHE A 12 -30.07 10.91 38.18
C PHE A 12 -30.40 9.94 37.05
N LYS A 13 -31.66 9.64 36.81
CA LYS A 13 -32.11 8.80 35.68
C LYS A 13 -31.87 9.47 34.34
N MET A 14 -32.11 10.77 34.21
CA MET A 14 -31.82 11.52 32.99
C MET A 14 -30.29 11.60 32.70
N ALA A 15 -29.49 11.83 33.74
CA ALA A 15 -28.03 11.85 33.61
C ALA A 15 -27.48 10.46 33.19
N LEU A 16 -28.02 9.38 33.76
CA LEU A 16 -27.64 8.01 33.40
C LEU A 16 -27.98 7.69 31.94
N VAL A 17 -29.17 8.07 31.46
CA VAL A 17 -29.59 7.87 30.06
C VAL A 17 -28.72 8.68 29.11
N MET A 18 -28.35 9.92 29.48
CA MET A 18 -27.47 10.75 28.66
C MET A 18 -26.04 10.16 28.55
N ILE A 19 -25.51 9.59 29.64
CA ILE A 19 -24.21 8.91 29.64
C ILE A 19 -24.26 7.67 28.75
N ILE A 20 -25.31 6.85 28.82
CA ILE A 20 -25.45 5.65 28.00
C ILE A 20 -25.56 5.99 26.52
N THR A 21 -26.28 7.07 26.15
CA THR A 21 -26.37 7.50 24.73
C THR A 21 -25.06 8.02 24.20
N VAL A 22 -24.28 8.79 24.96
CA VAL A 22 -22.97 9.30 24.57
C VAL A 22 -21.95 8.14 24.40
N PHE A 23 -21.93 7.19 25.34
CA PHE A 23 -21.07 6.00 25.20
C PHE A 23 -21.50 5.08 24.06
N GLY A 24 -22.80 4.95 23.78
CA GLY A 24 -23.32 4.15 22.67
C GLY A 24 -22.88 4.67 21.29
N ILE A 25 -22.89 6.00 21.09
CA ILE A 25 -22.50 6.62 19.82
C ILE A 25 -20.98 6.49 19.58
N ILE A 26 -20.16 6.69 20.61
CA ILE A 26 -18.70 6.56 20.50
C ILE A 26 -18.29 5.10 20.25
N SER A 27 -19.00 4.13 20.84
CA SER A 27 -18.71 2.71 20.69
C SER A 27 -19.01 2.18 19.27
N CYS A 28 -20.05 2.69 18.60
CA CYS A 28 -20.38 2.27 17.22
C CYS A 28 -19.32 2.72 16.21
N ASP A 29 -18.76 3.91 16.36
CA ASP A 29 -17.75 4.42 15.41
C ASP A 29 -16.38 3.71 15.60
N LEU A 30 -16.02 3.36 16.83
CA LEU A 30 -14.79 2.61 17.15
C LEU A 30 -14.84 1.14 16.65
N LEU A 31 -16.03 0.54 16.57
CA LEU A 31 -16.20 -0.82 16.07
C LEU A 31 -16.31 -0.89 14.55
N ALA A 32 -16.78 0.19 13.91
CA ALA A 32 -16.98 0.25 12.46
C ALA A 32 -15.67 0.49 11.68
N ASN A 33 -14.69 1.20 12.27
CA ASN A 33 -13.45 1.55 11.60
C ASN A 33 -12.26 0.84 12.27
N LYS A 34 -11.70 -0.17 11.60
CA LYS A 34 -10.54 -0.93 12.10
C LYS A 34 -9.30 -0.65 11.27
N THR A 35 -8.21 -0.32 11.95
CA THR A 35 -6.87 -0.30 11.35
C THR A 35 -6.20 -1.65 11.60
N LEU A 36 -5.89 -2.37 10.55
CA LEU A 36 -5.31 -3.70 10.60
C LEU A 36 -3.94 -3.68 9.92
N ARG A 37 -2.97 -4.37 10.51
CA ARG A 37 -1.71 -4.65 9.83
C ARG A 37 -1.93 -5.68 8.75
N VAL A 38 -1.42 -5.42 7.54
CA VAL A 38 -1.37 -6.42 6.46
C VAL A 38 -0.21 -7.36 6.75
N PRO A 39 -0.44 -8.69 6.86
CA PRO A 39 0.64 -9.65 7.11
C PRO A 39 1.63 -9.70 5.95
N ASP A 40 2.93 -9.76 6.25
CA ASP A 40 4.01 -9.80 5.24
C ASP A 40 3.87 -11.02 4.31
N SER A 41 3.39 -12.15 4.83
CA SER A 41 3.11 -13.36 4.05
C SER A 41 2.01 -13.15 3.00
N MET A 42 0.99 -12.34 3.30
CA MET A 42 -0.07 -12.00 2.36
C MET A 42 0.47 -11.10 1.24
N ILE A 43 1.29 -10.12 1.59
CA ILE A 43 1.94 -9.22 0.62
C ILE A 43 2.84 -10.02 -0.33
N THR A 44 3.69 -10.88 0.22
CA THR A 44 4.58 -11.76 -0.57
C THR A 44 3.79 -12.68 -1.49
N LYS A 45 2.69 -13.26 -1.01
CA LYS A 45 1.81 -14.12 -1.83
C LYS A 45 1.20 -13.35 -3.01
N GLU A 46 0.67 -12.16 -2.78
CA GLU A 46 0.09 -11.34 -3.84
C GLU A 46 1.15 -10.83 -4.83
N LEU A 47 2.33 -10.46 -4.32
CA LEU A 47 3.46 -10.10 -5.16
C LEU A 47 3.84 -11.24 -6.10
N ASN A 48 4.03 -12.45 -5.58
CA ASN A 48 4.43 -13.61 -6.37
C ASN A 48 3.40 -14.02 -7.42
N LYS A 49 2.11 -13.72 -7.23
CA LYS A 49 1.09 -13.95 -8.27
C LYS A 49 1.25 -13.02 -9.48
N LYS A 50 1.80 -11.84 -9.29
CA LYS A 50 1.96 -10.84 -10.36
C LYS A 50 3.28 -10.96 -11.10
N PHE A 51 4.25 -11.68 -10.57
CA PHE A 51 5.54 -11.92 -11.19
C PHE A 51 5.66 -13.33 -11.79
N PRO A 52 6.42 -13.50 -12.89
CA PRO A 52 7.20 -12.48 -13.61
C PRO A 52 6.32 -11.49 -14.38
N ILE A 53 6.77 -10.23 -14.44
CA ILE A 53 6.16 -9.20 -15.29
C ILE A 53 7.00 -9.06 -16.55
N GLU A 54 6.35 -9.14 -17.71
CA GLU A 54 6.98 -8.84 -18.99
C GLU A 54 6.16 -7.75 -19.71
N LYS A 55 6.84 -6.70 -20.14
CA LYS A 55 6.24 -5.59 -20.87
C LYS A 55 7.01 -5.26 -22.11
N ASN A 56 6.28 -5.09 -23.19
CA ASN A 56 6.80 -4.55 -24.44
C ASN A 56 6.54 -3.05 -24.45
N PHE A 57 7.58 -2.30 -24.72
CA PHE A 57 7.56 -0.85 -24.89
C PHE A 57 7.99 -0.52 -26.33
N LEU A 58 7.75 0.71 -26.75
CA LEU A 58 8.17 1.17 -28.09
C LEU A 58 9.69 0.99 -28.32
N LEU A 59 10.48 1.12 -27.26
CA LEU A 59 11.95 1.04 -27.31
C LEU A 59 12.51 -0.37 -27.00
N GLY A 60 11.64 -1.37 -26.76
CA GLY A 60 12.05 -2.74 -26.48
C GLY A 60 11.24 -3.45 -25.41
N LYS A 61 11.79 -4.54 -24.86
CA LYS A 61 11.13 -5.40 -23.88
C LYS A 61 11.83 -5.30 -22.53
N VAL A 62 11.05 -5.25 -21.45
CA VAL A 62 11.53 -5.31 -20.07
C VAL A 62 10.83 -6.46 -19.37
N GLY A 63 11.61 -7.36 -18.78
CA GLY A 63 11.15 -8.41 -17.86
C GLY A 63 11.63 -8.11 -16.44
N LEU A 64 10.74 -8.30 -15.45
CA LEU A 64 11.06 -8.24 -14.02
C LEU A 64 10.65 -9.56 -13.37
N LYS A 65 11.54 -10.13 -12.55
CA LYS A 65 11.34 -11.41 -11.87
C LYS A 65 11.97 -11.42 -10.48
N SER A 66 11.71 -12.46 -9.71
CA SER A 66 12.27 -12.64 -8.36
C SER A 66 12.06 -11.43 -7.45
N PRO A 67 10.82 -10.93 -7.27
CA PRO A 67 10.57 -9.72 -6.49
C PRO A 67 10.86 -9.96 -5.02
N VAL A 68 11.53 -9.00 -4.38
CA VAL A 68 11.70 -8.92 -2.93
C VAL A 68 11.18 -7.57 -2.48
N MET A 69 10.32 -7.58 -1.45
CA MET A 69 9.70 -6.37 -0.91
C MET A 69 9.95 -6.28 0.59
N SER A 70 10.20 -5.08 1.09
CA SER A 70 10.31 -4.75 2.49
C SER A 70 9.77 -3.35 2.77
N PHE A 71 9.54 -3.03 4.04
CA PHE A 71 9.06 -1.73 4.47
C PHE A 71 10.01 -1.15 5.52
N ALA A 72 10.30 0.13 5.44
CA ALA A 72 11.06 0.85 6.45
C ALA A 72 10.56 2.30 6.54
N GLY A 73 10.36 2.80 7.77
CA GLY A 73 9.72 4.09 7.99
C GLY A 73 8.32 4.14 7.39
N ASP A 74 8.09 5.04 6.46
CA ASP A 74 6.85 5.23 5.70
C ASP A 74 6.96 4.79 4.23
N ARG A 75 8.06 4.09 3.87
CA ARG A 75 8.35 3.71 2.49
C ARG A 75 8.38 2.19 2.28
N LEU A 76 7.98 1.81 1.09
CA LEU A 76 8.19 0.50 0.50
C LEU A 76 9.55 0.47 -0.20
N TYR A 77 10.30 -0.61 0.00
CA TYR A 77 11.52 -0.93 -0.72
C TYR A 77 11.31 -2.20 -1.54
N PHE A 78 11.70 -2.13 -2.79
CA PHE A 78 11.49 -3.22 -3.73
C PHE A 78 12.77 -3.50 -4.50
N THR A 79 13.05 -4.78 -4.69
CA THR A 79 14.15 -5.25 -5.53
C THR A 79 13.63 -6.33 -6.47
N ALA A 80 14.05 -6.30 -7.72
CA ALA A 80 13.77 -7.37 -8.68
C ALA A 80 14.94 -7.60 -9.61
N ASP A 81 15.06 -8.82 -10.11
CA ASP A 81 15.92 -9.11 -11.24
C ASP A 81 15.27 -8.55 -12.50
N TYR A 82 16.05 -7.88 -13.34
CA TYR A 82 15.59 -7.43 -14.66
C TYR A 82 16.28 -8.18 -15.79
N ASP A 83 15.55 -8.35 -16.90
CA ASP A 83 16.04 -8.84 -18.18
C ASP A 83 15.47 -7.92 -19.27
N VAL A 84 16.33 -7.17 -19.93
CA VAL A 84 15.90 -6.15 -20.87
C VAL A 84 16.56 -6.34 -22.24
N SER A 85 15.78 -6.06 -23.28
CA SER A 85 16.23 -5.93 -24.65
C SER A 85 15.69 -4.61 -25.19
N LEU A 86 16.53 -3.59 -25.19
CA LEU A 86 16.22 -2.24 -25.66
C LEU A 86 16.98 -1.92 -26.95
N LEU A 87 16.65 -0.81 -27.61
CA LEU A 87 17.46 -0.31 -28.74
C LEU A 87 18.91 -0.04 -28.33
N ALA A 88 19.16 0.31 -27.08
CA ALA A 88 20.49 0.52 -26.51
C ALA A 88 21.28 -0.79 -26.25
N GLY A 89 20.67 -1.97 -26.48
CA GLY A 89 21.27 -3.27 -26.26
C GLY A 89 20.49 -4.16 -25.28
N LYS A 90 21.12 -5.28 -24.88
CA LYS A 90 20.57 -6.21 -23.89
C LYS A 90 21.32 -6.10 -22.58
N ALA A 91 20.62 -6.21 -21.46
CA ALA A 91 21.22 -6.25 -20.14
C ALA A 91 20.35 -7.04 -19.15
N LYS A 92 21.03 -7.59 -18.14
CA LYS A 92 20.42 -8.26 -17.00
C LYS A 92 21.09 -7.77 -15.72
N GLY A 93 20.38 -7.89 -14.61
CA GLY A 93 20.90 -7.51 -13.31
C GLY A 93 19.78 -7.30 -12.30
N LYS A 94 20.00 -6.39 -11.34
CA LYS A 94 19.02 -6.04 -10.30
C LYS A 94 18.68 -4.56 -10.33
N VAL A 95 17.40 -4.28 -10.13
CA VAL A 95 16.90 -2.94 -9.91
C VAL A 95 16.42 -2.83 -8.47
N PHE A 96 16.73 -1.69 -7.84
CA PHE A 96 16.33 -1.32 -6.48
C PHE A 96 15.54 -0.04 -6.56
N LEU A 97 14.38 -0.03 -5.93
CA LEU A 97 13.54 1.17 -5.86
C LEU A 97 12.89 1.32 -4.49
N ASN A 98 12.50 2.52 -4.19
CA ASN A 98 11.62 2.81 -3.07
C ASN A 98 10.45 3.67 -3.52
N SER A 99 9.37 3.66 -2.75
CA SER A 99 8.14 4.38 -3.08
C SER A 99 7.27 4.56 -1.85
N GLN A 100 6.33 5.48 -1.90
CA GLN A 100 5.18 5.51 -1.01
C GLN A 100 4.00 4.78 -1.64
N VAL A 101 3.02 4.41 -0.81
CA VAL A 101 1.79 3.74 -1.23
C VAL A 101 0.62 4.71 -1.12
N LYS A 102 -0.18 4.80 -2.17
CA LYS A 102 -1.42 5.59 -2.21
C LYS A 102 -2.59 4.68 -2.55
N PHE A 103 -3.62 4.71 -1.71
CA PHE A 103 -4.89 4.03 -1.97
C PHE A 103 -5.93 5.01 -2.51
N ASP A 104 -6.64 4.61 -3.56
CA ASP A 104 -7.80 5.33 -4.07
C ASP A 104 -9.10 4.60 -3.67
N PRO A 105 -9.87 5.13 -2.70
CA PRO A 105 -11.08 4.48 -2.22
C PRO A 105 -12.25 4.52 -3.20
N LYS A 106 -12.15 5.30 -4.30
CA LYS A 106 -13.18 5.34 -5.34
C LYS A 106 -13.07 4.17 -6.32
N THR A 107 -11.85 3.77 -6.60
CA THR A 107 -11.54 2.70 -7.56
C THR A 107 -11.07 1.41 -6.88
N ASN A 108 -10.89 1.41 -5.56
CA ASN A 108 -10.30 0.32 -4.75
C ASN A 108 -8.89 -0.09 -5.23
N LYS A 109 -8.13 0.86 -5.76
CA LYS A 109 -6.81 0.62 -6.34
C LYS A 109 -5.69 1.19 -5.50
N VAL A 110 -4.56 0.48 -5.53
CA VAL A 110 -3.30 0.88 -4.87
C VAL A 110 -2.30 1.29 -5.94
N TYR A 111 -1.70 2.45 -5.77
CA TYR A 111 -0.66 3.01 -6.63
C TYR A 111 0.63 3.20 -5.86
N LEU A 112 1.75 3.15 -6.57
CA LEU A 112 3.03 3.64 -6.06
C LEU A 112 3.15 5.13 -6.42
N VAL A 113 3.58 5.93 -5.45
CA VAL A 113 3.80 7.37 -5.63
C VAL A 113 5.15 7.74 -5.04
N ASP A 114 5.72 8.85 -5.49
CA ASP A 114 7.06 9.29 -5.06
C ASP A 114 8.10 8.17 -5.23
N LEU A 115 8.07 7.54 -6.43
CA LEU A 115 8.91 6.42 -6.78
C LEU A 115 10.32 6.90 -7.14
N ASP A 116 11.32 6.28 -6.52
CA ASP A 116 12.73 6.50 -6.83
C ASP A 116 13.42 5.17 -7.14
N VAL A 117 14.01 5.05 -8.33
CA VAL A 117 14.89 3.93 -8.70
C VAL A 117 16.31 4.24 -8.22
N THR A 118 16.62 3.79 -7.02
CA THR A 118 17.82 4.17 -6.26
C THR A 118 19.10 3.56 -6.82
N LYS A 119 19.02 2.36 -7.42
CA LYS A 119 20.19 1.62 -7.90
C LYS A 119 19.82 0.66 -9.01
N VAL A 120 20.69 0.57 -10.03
CA VAL A 120 20.69 -0.48 -11.04
C VAL A 120 22.05 -1.15 -11.05
N THR A 121 22.07 -2.49 -11.07
CA THR A 121 23.33 -3.26 -11.16
C THR A 121 23.33 -4.16 -12.39
N ASP A 122 24.50 -4.54 -12.84
CA ASP A 122 24.69 -5.64 -13.80
C ASP A 122 24.51 -7.02 -13.12
N GLU A 123 24.69 -8.10 -13.90
CA GLU A 123 24.63 -9.49 -13.40
C GLU A 123 25.72 -9.79 -12.34
N LYS A 124 26.84 -9.07 -12.37
CA LYS A 124 27.92 -9.22 -11.39
C LYS A 124 27.72 -8.39 -10.13
N GLY A 125 26.63 -7.59 -10.07
CA GLY A 125 26.32 -6.71 -8.97
C GLY A 125 27.03 -5.35 -9.02
N ASN A 126 27.76 -5.03 -10.09
CA ASN A 126 28.37 -3.72 -10.26
C ASN A 126 27.30 -2.67 -10.54
N LYS A 127 27.45 -1.49 -9.91
CA LYS A 127 26.56 -0.36 -10.14
C LYS A 127 26.74 0.19 -11.56
N ILE A 128 25.64 0.37 -12.31
CA ILE A 128 25.62 0.88 -13.68
C ILE A 128 24.71 2.08 -13.89
N ASP A 129 24.35 2.80 -12.82
CA ASP A 129 23.31 3.86 -12.83
C ASP A 129 23.54 4.95 -13.88
N ASP A 130 24.78 5.26 -14.23
CA ASP A 130 25.13 6.32 -15.17
C ASP A 130 25.09 5.89 -16.64
N SER A 131 24.95 4.58 -16.90
CA SER A 131 24.86 4.06 -18.25
C SER A 131 23.55 4.48 -18.95
N VAL A 132 23.58 4.62 -20.27
CA VAL A 132 22.38 4.90 -21.08
C VAL A 132 21.30 3.84 -20.85
N MET A 133 21.73 2.57 -20.75
CA MET A 133 20.85 1.43 -20.49
C MET A 133 20.12 1.59 -19.15
N ALA A 134 20.85 1.90 -18.07
CA ALA A 134 20.27 2.09 -16.75
C ALA A 134 19.31 3.28 -16.70
N LYS A 135 19.66 4.40 -17.33
CA LYS A 135 18.77 5.57 -17.45
C LYS A 135 17.47 5.24 -18.18
N SER A 136 17.56 4.52 -19.29
CA SER A 136 16.38 4.06 -20.05
C SER A 136 15.53 3.09 -19.23
N LEU A 137 16.14 2.15 -18.53
CA LEU A 137 15.46 1.18 -17.67
C LEU A 137 14.75 1.89 -16.51
N LYS A 138 15.43 2.82 -15.82
CA LYS A 138 14.82 3.63 -14.77
C LYS A 138 13.57 4.37 -15.26
N ALA A 139 13.68 5.07 -16.38
CA ALA A 139 12.56 5.81 -16.96
C ALA A 139 11.37 4.90 -17.32
N LEU A 140 11.61 3.72 -17.89
CA LEU A 140 10.57 2.76 -18.24
C LEU A 140 9.88 2.18 -17.01
N ILE A 141 10.65 1.80 -15.98
CA ILE A 141 10.12 1.25 -14.73
C ILE A 141 9.31 2.31 -13.99
N SER A 142 9.85 3.53 -13.81
CA SER A 142 9.15 4.61 -13.12
C SER A 142 7.84 4.96 -13.83
N ASN A 143 7.86 5.17 -15.14
CA ASN A 143 6.66 5.47 -15.90
C ASN A 143 5.61 4.35 -15.75
N TYR A 144 6.01 3.09 -15.88
CA TYR A 144 5.07 1.98 -15.78
C TYR A 144 4.45 1.87 -14.37
N LEU A 145 5.26 1.95 -13.32
CA LEU A 145 4.78 1.75 -11.94
C LEU A 145 3.99 2.94 -11.39
N GLU A 146 4.30 4.17 -11.83
CA GLU A 146 3.57 5.36 -11.43
C GLU A 146 2.21 5.50 -12.13
N THR A 147 2.08 4.96 -13.34
CA THR A 147 0.86 5.08 -14.15
C THR A 147 -0.11 3.91 -14.00
N ASN A 148 0.34 2.78 -13.45
CA ASN A 148 -0.48 1.59 -13.29
C ASN A 148 -0.70 1.23 -11.84
N GLU A 149 -1.88 0.69 -11.55
CA GLU A 149 -2.16 0.14 -10.22
C GLU A 149 -1.30 -1.10 -9.95
N VAL A 150 -0.77 -1.18 -8.75
CA VAL A 150 -0.01 -2.36 -8.29
C VAL A 150 -0.89 -3.40 -7.62
N TYR A 151 -2.07 -2.99 -7.13
CA TYR A 151 -3.06 -3.88 -6.54
C TYR A 151 -4.47 -3.30 -6.67
N THR A 152 -5.45 -4.17 -6.81
CA THR A 152 -6.88 -3.81 -6.79
C THR A 152 -7.58 -4.70 -5.78
N TYR A 153 -8.33 -4.09 -4.86
CA TYR A 153 -9.17 -4.80 -3.92
C TYR A 153 -10.49 -5.21 -4.59
N ASP A 154 -10.92 -6.45 -4.34
CA ASP A 154 -12.25 -6.87 -4.71
C ASP A 154 -13.31 -6.12 -3.90
N ASP A 155 -14.43 -5.78 -4.54
CA ASP A 155 -15.57 -5.15 -3.87
C ASP A 155 -16.25 -6.15 -2.94
N ASP A 156 -16.08 -5.98 -1.63
CA ASP A 156 -16.81 -6.72 -0.60
C ASP A 156 -17.90 -5.82 -0.01
N LYS A 157 -19.16 -6.28 -0.09
CA LYS A 157 -20.32 -5.54 0.44
C LYS A 157 -20.28 -5.36 1.96
N LYS A 158 -19.53 -6.19 2.67
CA LYS A 158 -19.45 -6.19 4.14
C LYS A 158 -18.24 -5.41 4.68
N VAL A 159 -17.20 -5.24 3.85
CA VAL A 159 -15.94 -4.64 4.28
C VAL A 159 -15.43 -3.70 3.19
N LYS A 160 -15.30 -2.44 3.52
CA LYS A 160 -14.75 -1.43 2.60
C LYS A 160 -13.40 -0.94 3.11
N VAL A 161 -12.37 -1.03 2.28
CA VAL A 161 -11.09 -0.37 2.55
C VAL A 161 -11.27 1.14 2.38
N LYS A 162 -10.88 1.91 3.37
CA LYS A 162 -10.95 3.39 3.36
C LYS A 162 -9.61 4.02 3.08
N ASN A 163 -8.54 3.40 3.57
CA ASN A 163 -7.19 3.91 3.41
C ASN A 163 -6.17 2.80 3.52
N MET A 164 -4.97 3.04 2.97
CA MET A 164 -3.80 2.19 3.11
C MET A 164 -2.57 3.07 3.28
N PHE A 165 -1.69 2.73 4.22
CA PHE A 165 -0.49 3.50 4.50
C PHE A 165 0.60 2.63 5.13
N ILE A 166 1.84 3.09 4.99
CA ILE A 166 3.00 2.49 5.66
C ILE A 166 3.32 3.33 6.89
N LYS A 167 3.53 2.66 8.01
CA LYS A 167 3.96 3.28 9.27
C LYS A 167 4.86 2.33 10.03
N ASP A 168 5.98 2.84 10.56
CA ASP A 168 6.94 2.07 11.37
C ASP A 168 7.39 0.77 10.69
N GLY A 169 7.63 0.82 9.38
CA GLY A 169 8.06 -0.31 8.58
C GLY A 169 7.02 -1.43 8.44
N LYS A 170 5.73 -1.10 8.51
CA LYS A 170 4.62 -2.03 8.34
C LYS A 170 3.52 -1.42 7.48
N LEU A 171 2.86 -2.25 6.67
CA LEU A 171 1.71 -1.84 5.88
C LEU A 171 0.44 -2.00 6.71
N PHE A 172 -0.40 -0.97 6.73
CA PHE A 172 -1.70 -0.95 7.39
C PHE A 172 -2.81 -0.64 6.40
N GLU A 173 -3.97 -1.22 6.66
CA GLU A 173 -5.23 -0.91 5.99
C GLU A 173 -6.28 -0.46 7.00
N GLN A 174 -7.02 0.58 6.67
CA GLN A 174 -8.20 1.00 7.41
C GLN A 174 -9.44 0.45 6.73
N LYS A 175 -10.19 -0.36 7.46
CA LYS A 175 -11.43 -1.00 6.97
C LYS A 175 -12.62 -0.44 7.72
N GLN A 176 -13.71 -0.24 6.98
CA GLN A 176 -15.05 -0.04 7.52
C GLN A 176 -15.85 -1.33 7.33
N ILE A 177 -16.45 -1.81 8.40
CA ILE A 177 -17.32 -2.99 8.41
C ILE A 177 -18.77 -2.48 8.50
N PHE A 178 -19.65 -3.00 7.66
CA PHE A 178 -21.07 -2.64 7.59
C PHE A 178 -21.96 -3.74 8.17
#